data_831c8d2760ced0360d8b31709fc92f9b
#
_entry.id   831c8d2760ced0360d8b31709fc92f9b
#
_cell.length_a   1.000
_cell.length_b   1.000
_cell.length_c   1.000
_cell.angle_alpha   90.00
_cell.angle_beta   90.00
_cell.angle_gamma   90.00
#
_symmetry.space_group_name_H-M   'P 1'
#
loop_
_entity.id
_entity.type
_entity.pdbx_description
1 polymer ?
#
loop_
_entity_poly.entity_id
_entity_poly.type
_entity_poly.pdbx_seq_one_letter_code
_entity_poly.pdbx_strand_id
1 'polypeptide(L)'
;MVTLLGVSIHPDEVVNSLKKDIHLKEVCQKILYQRVIEQAVAERKLTVTSEEIQAEADKLRREKRLEKAAETLAWLADQMISPDDWEAGIRDRLLAKKLAESLFSKEVEKLFAQNRLDFEQILLYQIVVPYHRLAQELFYQIEEQEISFYEAAHLYDIDEKRRELCGCEGKLYRWSLKPDIAALVFSAQLGEVIGPHSSEQGYHLFRVEAFIPAELTPETYQELLDKMFKEWLVNELNYMIHSKTG
;
A
#
# COMPACT_ATOMS: atom_id res chain seq x y z
N MET A 1 -29.71 -14.22 -14.15
CA MET A 1 -30.37 -14.46 -12.85
C MET A 1 -29.34 -15.14 -11.98
N VAL A 2 -29.08 -14.60 -10.80
CA VAL A 2 -28.15 -15.16 -9.80
C VAL A 2 -29.00 -15.82 -8.72
N THR A 3 -28.61 -17.02 -8.26
CA THR A 3 -29.35 -17.71 -7.20
C THR A 3 -28.45 -17.88 -5.97
N LEU A 4 -28.88 -17.33 -4.83
CA LEU A 4 -28.20 -17.46 -3.54
C LEU A 4 -29.14 -18.11 -2.53
N LEU A 5 -28.72 -19.20 -1.89
CA LEU A 5 -29.52 -19.92 -0.88
C LEU A 5 -30.93 -20.28 -1.36
N GLY A 6 -31.11 -20.61 -2.65
CA GLY A 6 -32.42 -20.93 -3.25
C GLY A 6 -33.27 -19.72 -3.63
N VAL A 7 -32.79 -18.49 -3.38
CA VAL A 7 -33.48 -17.27 -3.76
C VAL A 7 -32.89 -16.71 -5.04
N SER A 8 -33.73 -16.45 -6.04
CA SER A 8 -33.33 -15.83 -7.31
C SER A 8 -33.23 -14.33 -7.19
N ILE A 9 -32.08 -13.77 -7.57
CA ILE A 9 -31.80 -12.33 -7.57
C ILE A 9 -31.69 -11.87 -9.02
N HIS A 10 -32.45 -10.85 -9.39
CA HIS A 10 -32.37 -10.27 -10.72
C HIS A 10 -31.13 -9.35 -10.85
N PRO A 11 -30.45 -9.30 -12.02
CA PRO A 11 -29.30 -8.40 -12.21
C PRO A 11 -29.58 -6.94 -11.84
N ASP A 12 -30.78 -6.43 -12.10
CA ASP A 12 -31.17 -5.06 -11.76
C ASP A 12 -31.20 -4.82 -10.25
N GLU A 13 -31.50 -5.84 -9.45
CA GLU A 13 -31.47 -5.73 -7.98
C GLU A 13 -30.03 -5.56 -7.50
N VAL A 14 -29.08 -6.30 -8.10
CA VAL A 14 -27.64 -6.16 -7.82
C VAL A 14 -27.16 -4.76 -8.19
N VAL A 15 -27.53 -4.27 -9.39
CA VAL A 15 -27.17 -2.92 -9.83
C VAL A 15 -27.76 -1.85 -8.93
N ASN A 16 -29.02 -2.02 -8.50
CA ASN A 16 -29.68 -1.08 -7.61
C ASN A 16 -29.05 -1.07 -6.19
N SER A 17 -28.62 -2.23 -5.68
CA SER A 17 -27.89 -2.31 -4.42
C SER A 17 -26.56 -1.56 -4.54
N LEU A 18 -25.76 -1.83 -5.58
CA LEU A 18 -24.50 -1.14 -5.82
C LEU A 18 -24.66 0.39 -5.95
N LYS A 19 -25.80 0.87 -6.51
CA LYS A 19 -26.10 2.32 -6.55
C LYS A 19 -26.35 2.88 -5.17
N LYS A 20 -27.17 2.19 -4.35
CA LYS A 20 -27.52 2.63 -2.99
C LYS A 20 -26.28 2.68 -2.08
N ASP A 21 -25.39 1.71 -2.25
CA ASP A 21 -24.14 1.57 -1.46
C ASP A 21 -22.98 2.42 -2.04
N ILE A 22 -23.21 3.19 -3.12
CA ILE A 22 -22.23 4.05 -3.79
C ILE A 22 -21.05 3.27 -4.39
N HIS A 23 -21.20 1.97 -4.65
CA HIS A 23 -20.17 1.09 -5.24
C HIS A 23 -20.26 0.95 -6.76
N LEU A 24 -21.34 1.39 -7.42
CA LEU A 24 -21.54 1.18 -8.85
C LEU A 24 -20.41 1.82 -9.69
N LYS A 25 -19.98 3.04 -9.33
CA LYS A 25 -18.88 3.72 -10.04
C LYS A 25 -17.59 2.91 -10.03
N GLU A 26 -17.24 2.34 -8.88
CA GLU A 26 -16.03 1.52 -8.72
C GLU A 26 -16.08 0.26 -9.58
N VAL A 27 -17.22 -0.43 -9.61
CA VAL A 27 -17.41 -1.62 -10.44
C VAL A 27 -17.33 -1.27 -11.93
N CYS A 28 -17.98 -0.19 -12.38
CA CYS A 28 -17.88 0.27 -13.74
C CYS A 28 -16.45 0.64 -14.14
N GLN A 29 -15.72 1.29 -13.24
CA GLN A 29 -14.31 1.64 -13.44
C GLN A 29 -13.42 0.39 -13.62
N LYS A 30 -13.62 -0.63 -12.78
CA LYS A 30 -12.92 -1.93 -12.92
C LYS A 30 -13.16 -2.58 -14.27
N ILE A 31 -14.41 -2.57 -14.75
CA ILE A 31 -14.78 -3.09 -16.07
C ILE A 31 -14.07 -2.31 -17.19
N LEU A 32 -14.01 -0.99 -17.08
CA LEU A 32 -13.35 -0.16 -18.07
C LEU A 32 -11.82 -0.37 -18.07
N TYR A 33 -11.21 -0.50 -16.90
CA TYR A 33 -9.78 -0.84 -16.79
C TYR A 33 -9.48 -2.20 -17.41
N GLN A 34 -10.33 -3.20 -17.18
CA GLN A 34 -10.17 -4.51 -17.79
C GLN A 34 -10.17 -4.43 -19.31
N ARG A 35 -11.07 -3.63 -19.93
CA ARG A 35 -11.08 -3.41 -21.38
C ARG A 35 -9.80 -2.74 -21.90
N VAL A 36 -9.25 -1.76 -21.16
CA VAL A 36 -7.95 -1.15 -21.48
C VAL A 36 -6.84 -2.19 -21.46
N ILE A 37 -6.82 -3.04 -20.42
CA ILE A 37 -5.84 -4.11 -20.29
C ILE A 37 -5.94 -5.10 -21.45
N GLU A 38 -7.14 -5.58 -21.77
CA GLU A 38 -7.39 -6.53 -22.86
C GLU A 38 -6.89 -5.99 -24.20
N GLN A 39 -7.19 -4.73 -24.51
CA GLN A 39 -6.72 -4.07 -25.72
C GLN A 39 -5.19 -4.01 -25.76
N ALA A 40 -4.55 -3.53 -24.69
CA ALA A 40 -3.11 -3.38 -24.60
C ALA A 40 -2.37 -4.73 -24.62
N VAL A 41 -2.95 -5.76 -24.02
CA VAL A 41 -2.45 -7.16 -24.06
C VAL A 41 -2.50 -7.70 -25.48
N ALA A 42 -3.61 -7.48 -26.20
CA ALA A 42 -3.78 -7.94 -27.59
C ALA A 42 -2.77 -7.25 -28.51
N GLU A 43 -2.59 -5.93 -28.41
CA GLU A 43 -1.63 -5.16 -29.20
C GLU A 43 -0.18 -5.66 -28.99
N ARG A 44 0.18 -6.05 -27.75
CA ARG A 44 1.52 -6.54 -27.40
C ARG A 44 1.67 -8.05 -27.54
N LYS A 45 0.59 -8.75 -27.92
CA LYS A 45 0.55 -10.21 -28.06
C LYS A 45 1.02 -10.94 -26.80
N LEU A 46 0.67 -10.41 -25.62
CA LEU A 46 1.00 -11.04 -24.35
C LEU A 46 0.08 -12.24 -24.12
N THR A 47 0.64 -13.34 -23.64
CA THR A 47 -0.09 -14.58 -23.39
C THR A 47 0.27 -15.12 -22.01
N VAL A 48 -0.64 -15.95 -21.48
CA VAL A 48 -0.46 -16.70 -20.24
C VAL A 48 -0.63 -18.17 -20.58
N THR A 49 0.28 -19.00 -20.11
CA THR A 49 0.22 -20.44 -20.35
C THR A 49 -0.66 -21.15 -19.32
N SER A 50 -1.07 -22.37 -19.61
CA SER A 50 -1.85 -23.20 -18.67
C SER A 50 -1.06 -23.50 -17.39
N GLU A 51 0.26 -23.67 -17.52
CA GLU A 51 1.16 -23.91 -16.38
C GLU A 51 1.23 -22.71 -15.44
N GLU A 52 1.25 -21.49 -15.98
CA GLU A 52 1.23 -20.26 -15.19
C GLU A 52 -0.10 -20.10 -14.44
N ILE A 53 -1.22 -20.41 -15.10
CA ILE A 53 -2.55 -20.39 -14.47
C ILE A 53 -2.61 -21.40 -13.33
N GLN A 54 -2.14 -22.63 -13.58
CA GLN A 54 -2.13 -23.69 -12.58
C GLN A 54 -1.26 -23.33 -11.38
N ALA A 55 -0.08 -22.76 -11.61
CA ALA A 55 0.83 -22.33 -10.53
C ALA A 55 0.20 -21.24 -9.65
N GLU A 56 -0.48 -20.27 -10.25
CA GLU A 56 -1.17 -19.23 -9.51
C GLU A 56 -2.41 -19.76 -8.77
N ALA A 57 -3.16 -20.70 -9.41
CA ALA A 57 -4.27 -21.37 -8.77
C ALA A 57 -3.82 -22.15 -7.53
N ASP A 58 -2.70 -22.88 -7.61
CA ASP A 58 -2.14 -23.65 -6.50
C ASP A 58 -1.62 -22.73 -5.37
N LYS A 59 -1.07 -21.56 -5.72
CA LYS A 59 -0.70 -20.54 -4.75
C LYS A 59 -1.93 -20.02 -3.98
N LEU A 60 -2.99 -19.62 -4.69
CA LEU A 60 -4.23 -19.14 -4.09
C LEU A 60 -4.91 -20.20 -3.22
N ARG A 61 -4.86 -21.48 -3.63
CA ARG A 61 -5.37 -22.60 -2.82
C ARG A 61 -4.61 -22.72 -1.50
N ARG A 62 -3.27 -22.63 -1.54
CA ARG A 62 -2.44 -22.68 -0.32
C ARG A 62 -2.73 -21.51 0.61
N GLU A 63 -2.84 -20.29 0.08
CA GLU A 63 -3.18 -19.09 0.85
C GLU A 63 -4.54 -19.20 1.56
N LYS A 64 -5.50 -19.85 0.89
CA LYS A 64 -6.85 -20.10 1.43
C LYS A 64 -6.97 -21.41 2.20
N ARG A 65 -5.87 -22.17 2.36
CA ARG A 65 -5.83 -23.48 3.04
C ARG A 65 -6.79 -24.51 2.42
N LEU A 66 -6.94 -24.49 1.10
CA LEU A 66 -7.75 -25.43 0.33
C LEU A 66 -6.87 -26.58 -0.17
N GLU A 67 -6.71 -27.62 0.65
CA GLU A 67 -5.78 -28.72 0.37
C GLU A 67 -6.35 -29.71 -0.67
N LYS A 68 -7.67 -29.95 -0.62
CA LYS A 68 -8.35 -30.91 -1.47
C LYS A 68 -9.14 -30.26 -2.60
N ALA A 69 -9.24 -30.92 -3.73
CA ALA A 69 -10.05 -30.46 -4.86
C ALA A 69 -11.53 -30.23 -4.46
N ALA A 70 -12.10 -31.10 -3.64
CA ALA A 70 -13.46 -30.97 -3.14
C ALA A 70 -13.65 -29.69 -2.29
N GLU A 71 -12.66 -29.32 -1.48
CA GLU A 71 -12.68 -28.09 -0.67
C GLU A 71 -12.63 -26.86 -1.58
N THR A 72 -11.81 -26.90 -2.64
CA THR A 72 -11.76 -25.84 -3.65
C THR A 72 -13.10 -25.66 -4.34
N LEU A 73 -13.73 -26.73 -4.79
CA LEU A 73 -15.03 -26.69 -5.46
C LEU A 73 -16.13 -26.18 -4.51
N ALA A 74 -16.13 -26.62 -3.26
CA ALA A 74 -17.09 -26.15 -2.25
C ALA A 74 -16.90 -24.66 -1.97
N TRP A 75 -15.65 -24.19 -1.86
CA TRP A 75 -15.35 -22.77 -1.68
C TRP A 75 -15.79 -21.93 -2.89
N LEU A 76 -15.51 -22.37 -4.12
CA LEU A 76 -15.96 -21.70 -5.33
C LEU A 76 -17.49 -21.57 -5.38
N ALA A 77 -18.19 -22.65 -5.06
CA ALA A 77 -19.67 -22.66 -5.00
C ALA A 77 -20.20 -21.69 -3.95
N ASP A 78 -19.58 -21.61 -2.77
CA ASP A 78 -19.89 -20.63 -1.73
C ASP A 78 -19.70 -19.19 -2.22
N GLN A 79 -18.64 -18.93 -3.01
CA GLN A 79 -18.40 -17.63 -3.63
C GLN A 79 -19.24 -17.38 -4.89
N MET A 80 -20.14 -18.28 -5.26
CA MET A 80 -21.00 -18.21 -6.46
C MET A 80 -20.23 -18.05 -7.77
N ILE A 81 -19.05 -18.65 -7.87
CA ILE A 81 -18.21 -18.64 -9.07
C ILE A 81 -17.96 -20.07 -9.56
N SER A 82 -17.93 -20.26 -10.89
CA SER A 82 -17.54 -21.51 -11.48
C SER A 82 -16.02 -21.69 -11.52
N PRO A 83 -15.51 -22.91 -11.70
CA PRO A 83 -14.09 -23.14 -11.97
C PRO A 83 -13.58 -22.36 -13.19
N ASP A 84 -14.41 -22.23 -14.24
CA ASP A 84 -14.07 -21.47 -15.46
C ASP A 84 -13.96 -19.96 -15.16
N ASP A 85 -14.88 -19.38 -14.36
CA ASP A 85 -14.80 -17.97 -13.91
C ASP A 85 -13.55 -17.74 -13.08
N TRP A 86 -13.20 -18.70 -12.22
CA TRP A 86 -11.99 -18.60 -11.39
C TRP A 86 -10.72 -18.62 -12.23
N GLU A 87 -10.63 -19.55 -13.21
CA GLU A 87 -9.54 -19.64 -14.17
C GLU A 87 -9.41 -18.37 -15.01
N ALA A 88 -10.55 -17.86 -15.52
CA ALA A 88 -10.59 -16.62 -16.27
C ALA A 88 -10.07 -15.44 -15.43
N GLY A 89 -10.51 -15.33 -14.18
CA GLY A 89 -10.04 -14.30 -13.26
C GLY A 89 -8.55 -14.40 -12.92
N ILE A 90 -7.99 -15.61 -12.85
CA ILE A 90 -6.54 -15.83 -12.70
C ILE A 90 -5.80 -15.35 -13.96
N ARG A 91 -6.27 -15.78 -15.13
CA ARG A 91 -5.70 -15.36 -16.42
C ARG A 91 -5.64 -13.85 -16.57
N ASP A 92 -6.74 -13.16 -16.26
CA ASP A 92 -6.83 -11.70 -16.34
C ASP A 92 -5.82 -11.02 -15.42
N ARG A 93 -5.67 -11.49 -14.18
CA ARG A 93 -4.67 -10.95 -13.25
C ARG A 93 -3.23 -11.18 -13.73
N LEU A 94 -2.94 -12.36 -14.27
CA LEU A 94 -1.61 -12.67 -14.81
C LEU A 94 -1.30 -11.83 -16.04
N LEU A 95 -2.28 -11.60 -16.93
CA LEU A 95 -2.13 -10.71 -18.09
C LEU A 95 -1.89 -9.28 -17.66
N ALA A 96 -2.65 -8.76 -16.69
CA ALA A 96 -2.45 -7.43 -16.14
C ALA A 96 -1.04 -7.28 -15.55
N LYS A 97 -0.57 -8.27 -14.80
CA LYS A 97 0.78 -8.28 -14.23
C LYS A 97 1.86 -8.27 -15.31
N LYS A 98 1.77 -9.16 -16.30
CA LYS A 98 2.70 -9.19 -17.44
C LYS A 98 2.71 -7.89 -18.22
N LEU A 99 1.54 -7.26 -18.39
CA LEU A 99 1.42 -5.97 -19.04
C LEU A 99 2.13 -4.88 -18.24
N ALA A 100 1.90 -4.81 -16.92
CA ALA A 100 2.57 -3.85 -16.05
C ALA A 100 4.10 -4.01 -16.10
N GLU A 101 4.61 -5.24 -15.99
CA GLU A 101 6.03 -5.55 -16.09
C GLU A 101 6.60 -5.17 -17.47
N SER A 102 5.88 -5.48 -18.55
CA SER A 102 6.27 -5.15 -19.92
C SER A 102 6.36 -3.65 -20.17
N LEU A 103 5.50 -2.87 -19.52
CA LEU A 103 5.45 -1.42 -19.65
C LEU A 103 6.49 -0.71 -18.79
N PHE A 104 6.67 -1.14 -17.55
CA PHE A 104 7.29 -0.32 -16.50
C PHE A 104 8.48 -0.94 -15.78
N SER A 105 8.89 -2.17 -16.07
CA SER A 105 10.00 -2.78 -15.33
C SER A 105 11.27 -1.93 -15.31
N LYS A 106 11.65 -1.40 -16.47
CA LYS A 106 12.84 -0.53 -16.61
C LYS A 106 12.63 0.85 -16.00
N GLU A 107 11.42 1.38 -16.10
CA GLU A 107 11.02 2.66 -15.55
C GLU A 107 11.01 2.64 -14.02
N VAL A 108 10.58 1.54 -13.41
CA VAL A 108 10.63 1.34 -11.94
C VAL A 108 12.07 1.38 -11.44
N GLU A 109 12.99 0.62 -12.09
CA GLU A 109 14.40 0.62 -11.73
C GLU A 109 15.02 2.03 -11.86
N LYS A 110 14.71 2.73 -12.95
CA LYS A 110 15.16 4.09 -13.20
C LYS A 110 14.59 5.08 -12.18
N LEU A 111 13.30 5.01 -11.89
CA LEU A 111 12.62 5.86 -10.92
C LEU A 111 13.23 5.69 -9.53
N PHE A 112 13.43 4.43 -9.11
CA PHE A 112 14.07 4.13 -7.83
C PHE A 112 15.51 4.68 -7.77
N ALA A 113 16.31 4.46 -8.81
CA ALA A 113 17.70 4.95 -8.85
C ALA A 113 17.77 6.49 -8.80
N GLN A 114 16.85 7.18 -9.49
CA GLN A 114 16.82 8.65 -9.53
C GLN A 114 16.35 9.28 -8.21
N ASN A 115 15.45 8.60 -7.50
CA ASN A 115 14.84 9.11 -6.27
C ASN A 115 15.25 8.29 -5.04
N ARG A 116 16.44 7.71 -5.05
CA ARG A 116 16.90 6.79 -4.01
C ARG A 116 16.77 7.36 -2.60
N LEU A 117 17.05 8.65 -2.43
CA LEU A 117 16.95 9.32 -1.12
C LEU A 117 15.52 9.31 -0.56
N ASP A 118 14.51 9.36 -1.43
CA ASP A 118 13.11 9.35 -0.98
C ASP A 118 12.71 7.98 -0.42
N PHE A 119 13.41 6.92 -0.82
CA PHE A 119 13.17 5.55 -0.35
C PHE A 119 14.01 5.16 0.88
N GLU A 120 14.85 6.07 1.37
CA GLU A 120 15.49 5.89 2.66
C GLU A 120 14.44 5.93 3.77
N GLN A 121 14.63 5.07 4.78
CA GLN A 121 13.77 5.03 5.97
C GLN A 121 14.61 5.27 7.22
N ILE A 122 13.92 5.70 8.25
CA ILE A 122 14.45 5.74 9.62
C ILE A 122 13.50 4.99 10.54
N LEU A 123 14.06 4.37 11.59
CA LEU A 123 13.29 3.97 12.75
C LEU A 123 13.23 5.16 13.69
N LEU A 124 12.06 5.79 13.76
CA LEU A 124 11.85 7.04 14.49
C LEU A 124 11.11 6.80 15.80
N TYR A 125 11.56 7.50 16.83
CA TYR A 125 10.85 7.68 18.09
C TYR A 125 10.55 9.16 18.28
N GLN A 126 9.41 9.47 18.89
CA GLN A 126 8.92 10.83 19.08
C GLN A 126 8.27 10.99 20.45
N ILE A 127 8.46 12.16 21.04
CA ILE A 127 7.71 12.63 22.20
C ILE A 127 7.08 13.96 21.81
N VAL A 128 5.80 14.14 22.11
CA VAL A 128 5.11 15.41 21.93
C VAL A 128 4.56 15.86 23.28
N VAL A 129 4.90 17.08 23.67
CA VAL A 129 4.41 17.69 24.91
C VAL A 129 3.81 19.08 24.67
N PRO A 130 2.84 19.53 25.48
CA PRO A 130 2.11 20.76 25.19
C PRO A 130 2.91 22.05 25.48
N TYR A 131 3.96 21.96 26.32
CA TYR A 131 4.67 23.14 26.81
C TYR A 131 6.15 23.10 26.47
N HIS A 132 6.68 24.22 25.97
CA HIS A 132 8.10 24.39 25.65
C HIS A 132 9.03 24.10 26.85
N ARG A 133 8.67 24.59 28.04
CA ARG A 133 9.46 24.33 29.24
C ARG A 133 9.61 22.86 29.58
N LEU A 134 8.52 22.09 29.45
CA LEU A 134 8.54 20.65 29.68
C LEU A 134 9.42 19.94 28.65
N ALA A 135 9.30 20.33 27.37
CA ALA A 135 10.12 19.77 26.31
C ALA A 135 11.62 20.03 26.53
N GLN A 136 11.99 21.24 26.98
CA GLN A 136 13.38 21.58 27.33
C GLN A 136 13.88 20.78 28.53
N GLU A 137 13.08 20.65 29.57
CA GLU A 137 13.43 19.87 30.77
C GLU A 137 13.68 18.40 30.41
N LEU A 138 12.76 17.80 29.64
CA LEU A 138 12.92 16.40 29.18
C LEU A 138 14.14 16.25 28.27
N PHE A 139 14.40 17.21 27.38
CA PHE A 139 15.58 17.18 26.53
C PHE A 139 16.87 17.08 27.37
N TYR A 140 17.04 17.95 28.39
CA TYR A 140 18.22 17.92 29.24
C TYR A 140 18.29 16.65 30.11
N GLN A 141 17.19 16.22 30.71
CA GLN A 141 17.16 15.00 31.50
C GLN A 141 17.54 13.75 30.69
N ILE A 142 17.14 13.71 29.41
CA ILE A 142 17.50 12.61 28.52
C ILE A 142 18.99 12.70 28.12
N GLU A 143 19.50 13.90 27.78
CA GLU A 143 20.92 14.10 27.47
C GLU A 143 21.82 13.77 28.65
N GLU A 144 21.42 14.11 29.87
CA GLU A 144 22.17 13.83 31.10
C GLU A 144 21.95 12.39 31.61
N GLN A 145 21.15 11.59 30.88
CA GLN A 145 20.81 10.19 31.20
C GLN A 145 20.08 10.00 32.54
N GLU A 146 19.41 11.04 33.04
CA GLU A 146 18.57 10.97 34.24
C GLU A 146 17.29 10.16 33.97
N ILE A 147 16.77 10.24 32.72
CA ILE A 147 15.63 9.44 32.24
C ILE A 147 15.92 8.96 30.81
N SER A 148 15.45 7.78 30.46
CA SER A 148 15.55 7.31 29.08
C SER A 148 14.52 7.99 28.19
N PHE A 149 14.82 8.12 26.86
CA PHE A 149 13.86 8.66 25.89
C PHE A 149 12.52 7.90 25.91
N TYR A 150 12.58 6.58 26.02
CA TYR A 150 11.41 5.69 26.02
C TYR A 150 10.55 5.85 27.26
N GLU A 151 11.17 6.01 28.41
CA GLU A 151 10.48 6.28 29.67
C GLU A 151 9.84 7.66 29.65
N ALA A 152 10.55 8.69 29.17
CA ALA A 152 10.01 10.02 28.99
C ALA A 152 8.80 10.02 28.02
N ALA A 153 8.88 9.28 26.93
CA ALA A 153 7.77 9.09 25.99
C ALA A 153 6.56 8.45 26.68
N HIS A 154 6.78 7.37 27.42
CA HIS A 154 5.72 6.66 28.15
C HIS A 154 5.03 7.54 29.20
N LEU A 155 5.77 8.39 29.89
CA LEU A 155 5.23 9.19 30.98
C LEU A 155 4.60 10.51 30.53
N TYR A 156 5.17 11.17 29.50
CA TYR A 156 4.86 12.58 29.23
C TYR A 156 4.25 12.87 27.85
N ASP A 157 4.26 11.90 26.90
CA ASP A 157 3.66 12.16 25.58
C ASP A 157 2.15 12.44 25.70
N ILE A 158 1.65 13.37 24.89
CA ILE A 158 0.22 13.74 24.87
C ILE A 158 -0.66 12.66 24.21
N ASP A 159 -0.10 11.84 23.34
CA ASP A 159 -0.81 10.77 22.64
C ASP A 159 -0.72 9.46 23.39
N GLU A 160 -1.87 8.89 23.77
CA GLU A 160 -1.96 7.68 24.56
C GLU A 160 -1.36 6.45 23.85
N LYS A 161 -1.60 6.30 22.55
CA LYS A 161 -1.06 5.17 21.77
C LYS A 161 0.47 5.26 21.70
N ARG A 162 0.99 6.46 21.49
CA ARG A 162 2.43 6.68 21.43
C ARG A 162 3.09 6.47 22.80
N ARG A 163 2.41 6.83 23.90
CA ARG A 163 2.86 6.44 25.26
C ARG A 163 2.98 4.92 25.42
N GLU A 164 1.96 4.17 25.01
CA GLU A 164 1.96 2.69 25.07
C GLU A 164 3.12 2.08 24.28
N LEU A 165 3.48 2.70 23.14
CA LEU A 165 4.59 2.29 22.29
C LEU A 165 5.94 2.93 22.69
N CYS A 166 6.01 3.59 23.86
CA CYS A 166 7.20 4.28 24.34
C CYS A 166 7.82 5.25 23.32
N GLY A 167 6.96 5.93 22.55
CA GLY A 167 7.35 6.89 21.54
C GLY A 167 7.62 6.34 20.14
N CYS A 168 7.47 5.04 19.92
CA CYS A 168 7.79 4.40 18.64
C CYS A 168 6.79 4.80 17.54
N GLU A 169 7.28 5.48 16.50
CA GLU A 169 6.53 5.79 15.26
C GLU A 169 6.77 4.72 14.17
N GLY A 170 7.72 3.82 14.37
CA GLY A 170 8.07 2.78 13.42
C GLY A 170 9.03 3.24 12.33
N LYS A 171 9.05 2.48 11.22
CA LYS A 171 9.87 2.79 10.05
C LYS A 171 9.14 3.79 9.17
N LEU A 172 9.76 4.94 8.95
CA LEU A 172 9.20 6.03 8.17
C LEU A 172 10.10 6.36 6.98
N TYR A 173 9.49 6.50 5.81
CA TYR A 173 10.16 7.00 4.62
C TYR A 173 10.43 8.50 4.71
N ARG A 174 11.51 8.97 4.07
CA ARG A 174 11.82 10.40 3.99
C ARG A 174 10.64 11.23 3.45
N TRP A 175 9.98 10.76 2.40
CA TRP A 175 8.84 11.45 1.78
C TRP A 175 7.56 11.47 2.63
N SER A 176 7.44 10.62 3.65
CA SER A 176 6.28 10.60 4.54
C SER A 176 6.33 11.66 5.64
N LEU A 177 7.49 12.28 5.82
CA LEU A 177 7.71 13.35 6.79
C LEU A 177 7.56 14.73 6.15
N LYS A 178 7.20 15.73 6.97
CA LYS A 178 7.30 17.13 6.53
C LYS A 178 8.76 17.46 6.20
N PRO A 179 9.03 18.30 5.17
CA PRO A 179 10.40 18.53 4.70
C PRO A 179 11.37 19.05 5.78
N ASP A 180 10.90 19.89 6.69
CA ASP A 180 11.65 20.42 7.83
C ASP A 180 12.03 19.31 8.83
N ILE A 181 11.07 18.45 9.17
CA ILE A 181 11.30 17.30 10.04
C ILE A 181 12.22 16.28 9.36
N ALA A 182 11.99 15.97 8.07
CA ALA A 182 12.85 15.07 7.33
C ALA A 182 14.30 15.55 7.29
N ALA A 183 14.52 16.84 7.01
CA ALA A 183 15.87 17.42 7.04
C ALA A 183 16.54 17.26 8.42
N LEU A 184 15.79 17.49 9.48
CA LEU A 184 16.27 17.43 10.86
C LEU A 184 16.66 15.99 11.25
N VAL A 185 15.75 15.03 11.10
CA VAL A 185 15.96 13.65 11.59
C VAL A 185 16.92 12.84 10.71
N PHE A 186 16.98 13.11 9.39
CA PHE A 186 17.92 12.42 8.50
C PHE A 186 19.34 13.00 8.53
N SER A 187 19.57 14.14 9.19
CA SER A 187 20.91 14.71 9.44
C SER A 187 21.44 14.42 10.84
N ALA A 188 20.63 13.84 11.72
CA ALA A 188 21.00 13.57 13.11
C ALA A 188 21.95 12.38 13.26
N GLN A 189 22.59 12.27 14.41
CA GLN A 189 23.34 11.08 14.78
C GLN A 189 22.41 10.02 15.38
N LEU A 190 22.75 8.75 15.23
CA LEU A 190 21.99 7.66 15.84
C LEU A 190 21.95 7.81 17.36
N GLY A 191 20.76 7.70 17.93
CA GLY A 191 20.57 7.77 19.36
C GLY A 191 20.58 9.19 19.95
N GLU A 192 20.87 10.21 19.15
CA GLU A 192 20.83 11.62 19.57
C GLU A 192 19.39 12.07 19.79
N VAL A 193 19.16 12.87 20.83
CA VAL A 193 17.89 13.56 21.08
C VAL A 193 17.86 14.85 20.29
N ILE A 194 16.82 15.04 19.50
CA ILE A 194 16.67 16.16 18.60
C ILE A 194 15.49 17.01 19.06
N GLY A 195 15.67 18.29 19.14
CA GLY A 195 14.59 19.22 19.50
C GLY A 195 14.95 20.15 20.64
N PRO A 196 13.95 20.79 21.31
CA PRO A 196 12.51 20.73 20.99
C PRO A 196 12.14 21.47 19.70
N HIS A 197 11.36 20.81 18.84
CA HIS A 197 10.81 21.40 17.62
C HIS A 197 9.35 21.78 17.82
N SER A 198 8.96 23.01 17.49
CA SER A 198 7.60 23.53 17.66
C SER A 198 6.69 23.19 16.51
N SER A 199 5.44 22.75 16.79
CA SER A 199 4.38 22.56 15.82
C SER A 199 3.02 23.02 16.37
N GLU A 200 1.97 22.88 15.58
CA GLU A 200 0.59 23.10 16.01
C GLU A 200 0.12 22.10 17.10
N GLN A 201 0.73 20.93 17.16
CA GLN A 201 0.41 19.90 18.14
C GLN A 201 1.14 20.08 19.48
N GLY A 202 2.18 20.90 19.50
CA GLY A 202 3.03 21.11 20.67
C GLY A 202 4.52 21.11 20.33
N TYR A 203 5.32 20.63 21.27
CA TYR A 203 6.78 20.57 21.16
C TYR A 203 7.24 19.14 21.05
N HIS A 204 8.01 18.88 20.01
CA HIS A 204 8.45 17.53 19.62
C HIS A 204 9.92 17.33 20.02
N LEU A 205 10.20 16.19 20.60
CA LEU A 205 11.53 15.62 20.71
C LEU A 205 11.57 14.36 19.81
N PHE A 206 12.66 14.19 19.08
CA PHE A 206 12.85 13.05 18.20
C PHE A 206 14.10 12.28 18.57
N ARG A 207 14.11 10.98 18.23
CA ARG A 207 15.29 10.13 18.33
C ARG A 207 15.29 9.14 17.17
N VAL A 208 16.39 9.07 16.43
CA VAL A 208 16.57 8.11 15.34
C VAL A 208 17.35 6.91 15.89
N GLU A 209 16.73 5.73 15.83
CA GLU A 209 17.33 4.48 16.28
C GLU A 209 18.05 3.73 15.17
N ALA A 210 17.63 3.89 13.92
CA ALA A 210 18.29 3.28 12.78
C ALA A 210 18.07 4.10 11.51
N PHE A 211 19.10 4.19 10.68
CA PHE A 211 18.97 4.55 9.28
C PHE A 211 18.89 3.29 8.45
N ILE A 212 17.85 3.18 7.64
CA ILE A 212 17.58 2.03 6.78
C ILE A 212 17.81 2.49 5.34
N PRO A 213 18.89 2.03 4.69
CA PRO A 213 19.20 2.44 3.34
C PRO A 213 18.11 2.03 2.37
N ALA A 214 17.95 2.82 1.32
CA ALA A 214 17.01 2.50 0.25
C ALA A 214 17.44 1.23 -0.47
N GLU A 215 16.57 0.24 -0.50
CA GLU A 215 16.72 -1.02 -1.23
C GLU A 215 15.49 -1.25 -2.09
N LEU A 216 15.72 -1.65 -3.36
CA LEU A 216 14.63 -2.04 -4.25
C LEU A 216 14.27 -3.50 -3.94
N THR A 217 13.58 -3.68 -2.80
CA THR A 217 13.07 -5.00 -2.44
C THR A 217 11.97 -5.43 -3.41
N PRO A 218 11.61 -6.72 -3.49
CA PRO A 218 10.48 -7.18 -4.29
C PRO A 218 9.17 -6.45 -3.95
N GLU A 219 8.96 -6.11 -2.67
CA GLU A 219 7.79 -5.38 -2.20
C GLU A 219 7.80 -3.93 -2.72
N THR A 220 8.91 -3.21 -2.54
CA THR A 220 9.07 -1.82 -3.03
C THR A 220 8.94 -1.77 -4.56
N TYR A 221 9.52 -2.76 -5.27
CA TYR A 221 9.38 -2.88 -6.71
C TYR A 221 7.91 -3.04 -7.11
N GLN A 222 7.18 -3.93 -6.44
CA GLN A 222 5.77 -4.19 -6.75
C GLN A 222 4.89 -2.95 -6.44
N GLU A 223 5.13 -2.26 -5.34
CA GLU A 223 4.40 -1.03 -5.00
C GLU A 223 4.61 0.07 -6.05
N LEU A 224 5.84 0.26 -6.52
CA LEU A 224 6.14 1.21 -7.59
C LEU A 224 5.51 0.82 -8.91
N LEU A 225 5.61 -0.47 -9.27
CA LEU A 225 5.00 -1.02 -10.48
C LEU A 225 3.49 -0.81 -10.48
N ASP A 226 2.82 -1.15 -9.38
CA ASP A 226 1.37 -1.01 -9.22
C ASP A 226 0.93 0.45 -9.30
N LYS A 227 1.71 1.36 -8.70
CA LYS A 227 1.45 2.80 -8.77
C LYS A 227 1.54 3.31 -10.21
N MET A 228 2.63 3.01 -10.91
CA MET A 228 2.83 3.42 -12.31
C MET A 228 1.76 2.83 -13.23
N PHE A 229 1.43 1.56 -13.03
CA PHE A 229 0.40 0.89 -13.80
C PHE A 229 -0.99 1.48 -13.58
N LYS A 230 -1.33 1.82 -12.33
CA LYS A 230 -2.59 2.49 -12.00
C LYS A 230 -2.70 3.88 -12.63
N GLU A 231 -1.62 4.66 -12.59
CA GLU A 231 -1.57 5.97 -13.25
C GLU A 231 -1.74 5.86 -14.77
N TRP A 232 -1.07 4.88 -15.38
CA TRP A 232 -1.22 4.58 -16.80
C TRP A 232 -2.66 4.19 -17.15
N LEU A 233 -3.30 3.29 -16.38
CA LEU A 233 -4.69 2.89 -16.60
C LEU A 233 -5.65 4.09 -16.56
N VAL A 234 -5.45 5.03 -15.63
CA VAL A 234 -6.24 6.26 -15.56
C VAL A 234 -6.06 7.10 -16.82
N ASN A 235 -4.83 7.25 -17.29
CA ASN A 235 -4.52 8.04 -18.49
C ASN A 235 -5.09 7.40 -19.76
N GLU A 236 -4.93 6.09 -19.94
CA GLU A 236 -5.48 5.36 -21.08
C GLU A 236 -7.02 5.39 -21.09
N LEU A 237 -7.65 5.26 -19.94
CA LEU A 237 -9.10 5.37 -19.84
C LEU A 237 -9.57 6.77 -20.23
N ASN A 238 -8.90 7.81 -19.77
CA ASN A 238 -9.22 9.18 -20.16
C ASN A 238 -9.05 9.39 -21.67
N TYR A 239 -7.97 8.88 -22.26
CA TYR A 239 -7.76 8.92 -23.71
C TYR A 239 -8.88 8.18 -24.47
N MET A 240 -9.25 6.98 -24.02
CA MET A 240 -10.32 6.18 -24.63
C MET A 240 -11.68 6.90 -24.58
N ILE A 241 -11.99 7.61 -23.50
CA ILE A 241 -13.24 8.37 -23.35
C ILE A 241 -13.24 9.55 -24.31
N HIS A 242 -12.16 10.33 -24.38
CA HIS A 242 -12.09 11.52 -25.23
C HIS A 242 -12.01 11.18 -26.73
N SER A 243 -11.37 10.07 -27.11
CA SER A 243 -11.32 9.64 -28.50
C SER A 243 -12.64 9.13 -29.08
N LYS A 244 -13.61 8.76 -28.20
CA LYS A 244 -14.97 8.34 -28.63
C LYS A 244 -16.00 9.47 -28.66
N THR A 245 -15.63 10.64 -28.14
CA THR A 245 -16.52 11.83 -28.11
C THR A 245 -16.22 12.86 -29.20
N GLY A 246 -15.26 12.64 -30.07
CA GLY A 246 -14.93 13.41 -31.27
C GLY A 246 -15.24 12.59 -32.52
#